data_6825df8c11a406ccc6bbec9105642271
#
_entry.id   6825df8c11a406ccc6bbec9105642271
#
_cell.length_a   1.000
_cell.length_b   1.000
_cell.length_c   1.000
_cell.angle_alpha   90.00
_cell.angle_beta   90.00
_cell.angle_gamma   90.00
#
_symmetry.space_group_name_H-M   'P 1'
#
loop_
_entity.id
_entity.type
_entity.pdbx_description
1 polymer ?
#
loop_
_entity_poly.entity_id
_entity_poly.type
_entity_poly.pdbx_seq_one_letter_code
_entity_poly.pdbx_strand_id
1 'polypeptide(L)'
;MTDESDHALKDLAEPVNIYIHDPIAKRLVRVLKNTCFTPNQVTYLSVLVGFVSGYSFSQGTWVSSIAGGILLELTLILDCVDGQLARAKNMASDWGRLIDGIAGYFAYLAVVYGIIVGYPDFQSALIVIAVFTVLRAISYDYCKQTFGMMVLKGFDGMDREIQSTVGKIVQKSSAVLVVYFYYMQVQQLIFRGKWATLSELRNKGHVANAILDLDQRQQYFKKVSVLLKVWRWNGIDFPLFLIAILGVISMPGQSLNFLAYGITLQFLFT
;
A
#
# COMPACT_ATOMS: atom_id res chain seq x y z
N MET A 1 21.13 -6.81 13.59
CA MET A 1 19.79 -7.31 13.26
C MET A 1 19.92 -8.80 13.19
N THR A 2 19.11 -9.53 13.92
CA THR A 2 19.17 -10.99 13.94
C THR A 2 18.49 -11.54 12.69
N ASP A 3 18.90 -12.69 12.20
CA ASP A 3 18.36 -13.37 11.00
C ASP A 3 16.82 -13.51 11.06
N GLU A 4 16.26 -13.67 12.25
CA GLU A 4 14.82 -13.74 12.50
C GLU A 4 14.07 -12.44 12.24
N SER A 5 14.66 -11.26 12.51
CA SER A 5 14.02 -9.97 12.20
C SER A 5 13.95 -9.73 10.69
N ASP A 6 14.93 -10.22 9.94
CA ASP A 6 14.95 -10.14 8.49
C ASP A 6 13.94 -11.11 7.86
N HIS A 7 13.71 -12.28 8.46
CA HIS A 7 12.64 -13.20 8.07
C HIS A 7 11.25 -12.60 8.34
N ALA A 8 11.04 -12.00 9.51
CA ALA A 8 9.77 -11.35 9.85
C ALA A 8 9.44 -10.18 8.91
N LEU A 9 10.45 -9.38 8.51
CA LEU A 9 10.29 -8.30 7.54
C LEU A 9 9.87 -8.83 6.16
N LYS A 10 10.44 -9.96 5.71
CA LYS A 10 10.05 -10.60 4.44
C LYS A 10 8.64 -11.17 4.50
N ASP A 11 8.22 -11.69 5.65
CA ASP A 11 6.86 -12.23 5.82
C ASP A 11 5.78 -11.12 5.88
N LEU A 12 6.18 -9.86 6.08
CA LEU A 12 5.30 -8.70 6.11
C LEU A 12 5.21 -7.94 4.78
N ALA A 13 6.18 -8.11 3.91
CA ALA A 13 6.21 -7.38 2.64
C ALA A 13 5.49 -8.16 1.54
N GLU A 14 4.87 -7.45 0.60
CA GLU A 14 4.21 -8.05 -0.55
C GLU A 14 5.18 -8.85 -1.42
N PRO A 15 4.81 -10.07 -1.86
CA PRO A 15 5.70 -10.90 -2.66
C PRO A 15 6.14 -10.25 -3.97
N VAL A 16 5.24 -9.54 -4.66
CA VAL A 16 5.55 -8.85 -5.91
C VAL A 16 6.64 -7.81 -5.68
N ASN A 17 6.54 -7.05 -4.58
CA ASN A 17 7.56 -6.07 -4.22
C ASN A 17 8.90 -6.73 -3.93
N ILE A 18 8.93 -7.79 -3.11
CA ILE A 18 10.18 -8.47 -2.74
C ILE A 18 10.90 -9.03 -3.95
N TYR A 19 10.17 -9.70 -4.83
CA TYR A 19 10.80 -10.48 -5.91
C TYR A 19 10.95 -9.73 -7.23
N ILE A 20 10.15 -8.69 -7.48
CA ILE A 20 10.11 -7.97 -8.76
C ILE A 20 10.48 -6.50 -8.57
N HIS A 21 9.66 -5.71 -7.86
CA HIS A 21 9.81 -4.25 -7.83
C HIS A 21 11.05 -3.81 -7.05
N ASP A 22 11.25 -4.33 -5.83
CA ASP A 22 12.38 -3.96 -4.96
C ASP A 22 13.76 -4.21 -5.58
N PRO A 23 14.05 -5.34 -6.25
CA PRO A 23 15.33 -5.55 -6.90
C PRO A 23 15.60 -4.54 -8.02
N ILE A 24 14.56 -4.16 -8.78
CA ILE A 24 14.67 -3.15 -9.85
C ILE A 24 14.85 -1.78 -9.22
N ALA A 25 14.00 -1.42 -8.24
CA ALA A 25 14.08 -0.15 -7.53
C ALA A 25 15.46 0.06 -6.87
N LYS A 26 16.04 -0.96 -6.24
CA LYS A 26 17.40 -0.90 -5.65
C LYS A 26 18.48 -0.53 -6.67
N ARG A 27 18.35 -1.00 -7.93
CA ARG A 27 19.29 -0.64 -9.00
C ARG A 27 19.14 0.83 -9.38
N LEU A 28 17.90 1.33 -9.54
CA LEU A 28 17.60 2.72 -9.85
C LEU A 28 18.05 3.66 -8.72
N VAL A 29 17.76 3.31 -7.46
CA VAL A 29 18.19 4.08 -6.28
C VAL A 29 19.71 4.19 -6.20
N ARG A 30 20.47 3.16 -6.58
CA ARG A 30 21.93 3.20 -6.59
C ARG A 30 22.47 4.31 -7.52
N VAL A 31 21.77 4.59 -8.61
CA VAL A 31 22.09 5.68 -9.53
C VAL A 31 21.58 7.01 -8.97
N LEU A 32 20.30 7.04 -8.55
CA LEU A 32 19.63 8.29 -8.15
C LEU A 32 20.11 8.88 -6.82
N LYS A 33 20.66 8.05 -5.91
CA LYS A 33 21.11 8.52 -4.60
C LYS A 33 22.19 9.61 -4.67
N ASN A 34 23.00 9.60 -5.73
CA ASN A 34 24.09 10.55 -5.94
C ASN A 34 23.70 11.73 -6.85
N THR A 35 22.43 11.82 -7.24
CA THR A 35 21.89 12.92 -8.07
C THR A 35 21.13 13.93 -7.22
N CYS A 36 20.69 15.04 -7.83
CA CYS A 36 19.84 16.05 -7.18
C CYS A 36 18.35 15.63 -7.08
N PHE A 37 17.94 14.49 -7.66
CA PHE A 37 16.56 14.04 -7.58
C PHE A 37 16.13 13.75 -6.15
N THR A 38 15.02 14.35 -5.74
CA THR A 38 14.41 14.11 -4.42
C THR A 38 13.38 12.99 -4.46
N PRO A 39 13.09 12.32 -3.33
CA PRO A 39 12.03 11.30 -3.26
C PRO A 39 10.70 11.83 -3.76
N ASN A 40 10.27 13.03 -3.32
CA ASN A 40 9.00 13.63 -3.74
C ASN A 40 8.90 13.85 -5.26
N GLN A 41 10.03 14.17 -5.93
CA GLN A 41 10.04 14.29 -7.40
C GLN A 41 9.77 12.93 -8.06
N VAL A 42 10.29 11.86 -7.49
CA VAL A 42 10.03 10.50 -7.99
C VAL A 42 8.57 10.12 -7.74
N THR A 43 8.00 10.45 -6.58
CA THR A 43 6.56 10.27 -6.30
C THR A 43 5.69 11.02 -7.33
N TYR A 44 5.99 12.29 -7.60
CA TYR A 44 5.25 13.04 -8.63
C TYR A 44 5.39 12.43 -10.03
N LEU A 45 6.57 11.92 -10.37
CA LEU A 45 6.79 11.24 -11.63
C LEU A 45 5.98 9.94 -11.71
N SER A 46 5.91 9.14 -10.63
CA SER A 46 5.12 7.91 -10.58
C SER A 46 3.63 8.21 -10.82
N VAL A 47 3.09 9.25 -10.18
CA VAL A 47 1.70 9.69 -10.39
C VAL A 47 1.45 10.12 -11.85
N LEU A 48 2.35 10.93 -12.42
CA LEU A 48 2.24 11.35 -13.83
C LEU A 48 2.22 10.14 -14.78
N VAL A 49 3.14 9.20 -14.56
CA VAL A 49 3.19 7.95 -15.36
C VAL A 49 1.92 7.13 -15.16
N GLY A 50 1.37 7.07 -13.95
CA GLY A 50 0.09 6.42 -13.65
C GLY A 50 -1.10 7.06 -14.39
N PHE A 51 -1.15 8.39 -14.47
CA PHE A 51 -2.15 9.09 -15.29
C PHE A 51 -2.01 8.79 -16.77
N VAL A 52 -0.77 8.76 -17.31
CA VAL A 52 -0.52 8.41 -18.72
C VAL A 52 -0.87 6.93 -18.97
N SER A 53 -0.64 6.04 -18.01
CA SER A 53 -1.11 4.65 -18.06
C SER A 53 -2.63 4.56 -18.17
N GLY A 54 -3.35 5.25 -17.28
CA GLY A 54 -4.81 5.31 -17.31
C GLY A 54 -5.34 5.87 -18.63
N TYR A 55 -4.75 6.96 -19.13
CA TYR A 55 -5.09 7.50 -20.45
C TYR A 55 -4.83 6.49 -21.57
N SER A 56 -3.73 5.76 -21.52
CA SER A 56 -3.43 4.71 -22.52
C SER A 56 -4.51 3.61 -22.50
N PHE A 57 -4.89 3.11 -21.33
CA PHE A 57 -5.98 2.14 -21.22
C PHE A 57 -7.31 2.68 -21.74
N SER A 58 -7.62 3.96 -21.54
CA SER A 58 -8.89 4.55 -21.98
C SER A 58 -9.11 4.55 -23.48
N GLN A 59 -8.06 4.38 -24.28
CA GLN A 59 -8.17 4.28 -25.73
C GLN A 59 -8.75 2.94 -26.21
N GLY A 60 -8.81 1.91 -25.37
CA GLY A 60 -9.42 0.61 -25.66
C GLY A 60 -8.83 -0.16 -26.84
N THR A 61 -7.63 0.23 -27.31
CA THR A 61 -6.96 -0.45 -28.43
C THR A 61 -5.90 -1.43 -27.95
N TRP A 62 -5.57 -2.39 -28.78
CA TRP A 62 -4.53 -3.38 -28.49
C TRP A 62 -3.18 -2.74 -28.14
N VAL A 63 -2.71 -1.81 -28.98
CA VAL A 63 -1.43 -1.11 -28.76
C VAL A 63 -1.45 -0.26 -27.49
N SER A 64 -2.53 0.46 -27.27
CA SER A 64 -2.66 1.33 -26.10
C SER A 64 -2.75 0.53 -24.78
N SER A 65 -3.30 -0.68 -24.81
CA SER A 65 -3.31 -1.58 -23.65
C SER A 65 -1.91 -2.05 -23.28
N ILE A 66 -1.09 -2.39 -24.26
CA ILE A 66 0.32 -2.73 -24.03
C ILE A 66 1.05 -1.55 -23.40
N ALA A 67 0.88 -0.35 -23.96
CA ALA A 67 1.48 0.86 -23.40
C ALA A 67 0.98 1.14 -21.97
N GLY A 68 -0.33 1.00 -21.74
CA GLY A 68 -0.94 1.14 -20.43
C GLY A 68 -0.36 0.17 -19.39
N GLY A 69 -0.22 -1.10 -19.76
CA GLY A 69 0.37 -2.12 -18.88
C GLY A 69 1.83 -1.86 -18.54
N ILE A 70 2.65 -1.50 -19.52
CA ILE A 70 4.07 -1.13 -19.30
C ILE A 70 4.19 0.10 -18.41
N LEU A 71 3.38 1.13 -18.64
CA LEU A 71 3.38 2.35 -17.85
C LEU A 71 2.87 2.11 -16.43
N LEU A 72 1.89 1.22 -16.23
CA LEU A 72 1.43 0.83 -14.91
C LEU A 72 2.54 0.14 -14.12
N GLU A 73 3.24 -0.82 -14.74
CA GLU A 73 4.38 -1.48 -14.10
C GLU A 73 5.49 -0.49 -13.75
N LEU A 74 5.78 0.47 -14.64
CA LEU A 74 6.74 1.54 -14.34
C LEU A 74 6.29 2.40 -13.16
N THR A 75 4.99 2.69 -13.04
CA THR A 75 4.41 3.42 -11.90
C THR A 75 4.69 2.69 -10.58
N LEU A 76 4.43 1.38 -10.51
CA LEU A 76 4.68 0.55 -9.32
C LEU A 76 6.17 0.48 -8.95
N ILE A 77 7.04 0.39 -9.94
CA ILE A 77 8.49 0.41 -9.72
C ILE A 77 8.93 1.78 -9.17
N LEU A 78 8.43 2.89 -9.74
CA LEU A 78 8.79 4.25 -9.29
C LEU A 78 8.31 4.53 -7.85
N ASP A 79 7.16 4.01 -7.47
CA ASP A 79 6.64 4.04 -6.10
C ASP A 79 7.61 3.34 -5.14
N CYS A 80 8.09 2.15 -5.48
CA CYS A 80 9.13 1.48 -4.70
C CYS A 80 10.46 2.28 -4.65
N VAL A 81 10.78 3.00 -5.72
CA VAL A 81 12.02 3.81 -5.81
C VAL A 81 11.99 4.98 -4.86
N ASP A 82 10.89 5.74 -4.77
CA ASP A 82 10.84 6.94 -3.94
C ASP A 82 10.98 6.62 -2.45
N GLY A 83 10.29 5.58 -1.95
CA GLY A 83 10.45 5.11 -0.58
C GLY A 83 11.86 4.61 -0.25
N GLN A 84 12.50 3.88 -1.19
CA GLN A 84 13.89 3.44 -1.01
C GLN A 84 14.87 4.61 -1.10
N LEU A 85 14.64 5.57 -2.00
CA LEU A 85 15.46 6.77 -2.16
C LEU A 85 15.36 7.68 -0.92
N ALA A 86 14.16 7.81 -0.33
CA ALA A 86 13.95 8.56 0.91
C ALA A 86 14.79 7.99 2.05
N ARG A 87 14.82 6.66 2.20
CA ARG A 87 15.68 5.98 3.17
C ARG A 87 17.17 6.15 2.86
N ALA A 88 17.56 5.99 1.59
CA ALA A 88 18.97 6.08 1.16
C ALA A 88 19.57 7.49 1.31
N LYS A 89 18.74 8.53 1.22
CA LYS A 89 19.14 9.95 1.39
C LYS A 89 18.89 10.50 2.78
N ASN A 90 18.38 9.68 3.74
CA ASN A 90 17.94 10.14 5.06
C ASN A 90 16.88 11.26 5.00
N MET A 91 16.01 11.24 3.98
CA MET A 91 14.92 12.19 3.77
C MET A 91 13.54 11.62 4.12
N ALA A 92 13.50 10.44 4.74
CA ALA A 92 12.24 9.82 5.16
C ALA A 92 11.53 10.70 6.19
N SER A 93 10.26 11.04 5.94
CA SER A 93 9.43 11.85 6.82
C SER A 93 8.00 11.32 6.86
N ASP A 94 7.28 11.63 7.94
CA ASP A 94 5.87 11.26 8.07
C ASP A 94 5.01 11.93 6.99
N TRP A 95 5.34 13.17 6.62
CA TRP A 95 4.67 13.89 5.55
C TRP A 95 4.94 13.26 4.18
N GLY A 96 6.19 12.85 3.91
CA GLY A 96 6.55 12.15 2.68
C GLY A 96 5.75 10.86 2.53
N ARG A 97 5.66 10.05 3.59
CA ARG A 97 4.88 8.80 3.61
C ARG A 97 3.38 9.03 3.37
N LEU A 98 2.83 10.13 3.92
CA LEU A 98 1.42 10.47 3.72
C LEU A 98 1.14 10.92 2.28
N ILE A 99 2.03 11.76 1.71
CA ILE A 99 1.93 12.23 0.32
C ILE A 99 2.05 11.03 -0.64
N ASP A 100 2.98 10.15 -0.40
CA ASP A 100 3.21 8.90 -1.14
C ASP A 100 1.94 8.04 -1.17
N GLY A 101 1.35 7.73 -0.01
CA GLY A 101 0.10 6.97 0.06
C GLY A 101 -1.05 7.63 -0.69
N ILE A 102 -1.24 8.95 -0.57
CA ILE A 102 -2.29 9.69 -1.30
C ILE A 102 -2.02 9.66 -2.81
N ALA A 103 -0.77 9.86 -3.21
CA ALA A 103 -0.33 9.85 -4.59
C ALA A 103 -0.60 8.50 -5.28
N GLY A 104 -0.29 7.40 -4.60
CA GLY A 104 -0.58 6.04 -5.07
C GLY A 104 -2.08 5.82 -5.33
N TYR A 105 -2.95 6.29 -4.45
CA TYR A 105 -4.40 6.20 -4.69
C TYR A 105 -4.87 6.99 -5.92
N PHE A 106 -4.30 8.18 -6.18
CA PHE A 106 -4.63 8.95 -7.40
C PHE A 106 -4.19 8.23 -8.67
N ALA A 107 -2.99 7.66 -8.69
CA ALA A 107 -2.52 6.87 -9.83
C ALA A 107 -3.41 5.64 -10.04
N TYR A 108 -3.78 4.92 -8.97
CA TYR A 108 -4.69 3.79 -9.02
C TYR A 108 -6.06 4.16 -9.61
N LEU A 109 -6.68 5.23 -9.11
CA LEU A 109 -7.98 5.70 -9.60
C LEU A 109 -7.94 6.09 -11.07
N ALA A 110 -6.84 6.73 -11.52
CA ALA A 110 -6.66 7.10 -12.92
C ALA A 110 -6.60 5.86 -13.83
N VAL A 111 -5.89 4.81 -13.39
CA VAL A 111 -5.80 3.54 -14.14
C VAL A 111 -7.16 2.84 -14.19
N VAL A 112 -7.83 2.70 -13.04
CA VAL A 112 -9.17 2.07 -12.97
C VAL A 112 -10.16 2.81 -13.86
N TYR A 113 -10.20 4.14 -13.79
CA TYR A 113 -11.06 4.96 -14.63
C TYR A 113 -10.74 4.77 -16.13
N GLY A 114 -9.44 4.78 -16.48
CA GLY A 114 -9.01 4.56 -17.86
C GLY A 114 -9.48 3.20 -18.40
N ILE A 115 -9.37 2.14 -17.61
CA ILE A 115 -9.83 0.82 -18.02
C ILE A 115 -11.36 0.77 -18.16
N ILE A 116 -12.11 1.42 -17.24
CA ILE A 116 -13.59 1.51 -17.32
C ILE A 116 -14.01 2.18 -18.64
N VAL A 117 -13.33 3.26 -19.03
CA VAL A 117 -13.63 3.99 -20.27
C VAL A 117 -13.26 3.17 -21.51
N GLY A 118 -12.09 2.51 -21.50
CA GLY A 118 -11.60 1.74 -22.65
C GLY A 118 -12.30 0.39 -22.85
N TYR A 119 -12.86 -0.17 -21.77
CA TYR A 119 -13.49 -1.51 -21.78
C TYR A 119 -14.86 -1.49 -21.09
N PRO A 120 -15.86 -0.76 -21.67
CA PRO A 120 -17.15 -0.52 -21.03
C PRO A 120 -17.95 -1.80 -20.75
N ASP A 121 -17.77 -2.85 -21.57
CA ASP A 121 -18.46 -4.13 -21.39
C ASP A 121 -18.05 -4.88 -20.11
N PHE A 122 -16.95 -4.50 -19.48
CA PHE A 122 -16.40 -5.16 -18.28
C PHE A 122 -16.45 -4.26 -17.03
N GLN A 123 -17.27 -3.21 -17.03
CA GLN A 123 -17.38 -2.26 -15.93
C GLN A 123 -17.72 -2.92 -14.59
N SER A 124 -18.62 -3.91 -14.59
CA SER A 124 -18.99 -4.62 -13.36
C SER A 124 -17.80 -5.37 -12.74
N ALA A 125 -17.01 -6.06 -13.56
CA ALA A 125 -15.80 -6.74 -13.09
C ALA A 125 -14.77 -5.74 -12.54
N LEU A 126 -14.59 -4.60 -13.21
CA LEU A 126 -13.67 -3.55 -12.79
C LEU A 126 -14.09 -2.89 -11.48
N ILE A 127 -15.39 -2.66 -11.27
CA ILE A 127 -15.90 -2.15 -10.00
C ILE A 127 -15.63 -3.15 -8.89
N VAL A 128 -15.87 -4.44 -9.12
CA VAL A 128 -15.54 -5.52 -8.16
C VAL A 128 -14.05 -5.53 -7.85
N ILE A 129 -13.18 -5.52 -8.87
CA ILE A 129 -11.72 -5.45 -8.68
C ILE A 129 -11.34 -4.23 -7.85
N ALA A 130 -11.86 -3.04 -8.18
CA ALA A 130 -11.55 -1.81 -7.48
C ALA A 130 -11.96 -1.85 -6.00
N VAL A 131 -13.19 -2.26 -5.71
CA VAL A 131 -13.71 -2.36 -4.35
C VAL A 131 -12.91 -3.36 -3.53
N PHE A 132 -12.72 -4.58 -4.04
CA PHE A 132 -11.98 -5.60 -3.29
C PHE A 132 -10.48 -5.27 -3.17
N THR A 133 -9.87 -4.60 -4.14
CA THR A 133 -8.48 -4.12 -4.01
C THR A 133 -8.35 -3.10 -2.88
N VAL A 134 -9.28 -2.15 -2.76
CA VAL A 134 -9.28 -1.19 -1.65
C VAL A 134 -9.52 -1.89 -0.30
N LEU A 135 -10.49 -2.80 -0.21
CA LEU A 135 -10.73 -3.55 1.02
C LEU A 135 -9.51 -4.37 1.45
N ARG A 136 -8.85 -5.02 0.51
CA ARG A 136 -7.62 -5.78 0.74
C ARG A 136 -6.48 -4.88 1.21
N ALA A 137 -6.28 -3.73 0.55
CA ALA A 137 -5.26 -2.76 0.94
C ALA A 137 -5.47 -2.25 2.37
N ILE A 138 -6.71 -1.89 2.73
CA ILE A 138 -7.09 -1.47 4.09
C ILE A 138 -6.79 -2.58 5.10
N SER A 139 -7.15 -3.82 4.77
CA SER A 139 -6.95 -4.99 5.63
C SER A 139 -5.46 -5.30 5.80
N TYR A 140 -4.69 -5.25 4.71
CA TYR A 140 -3.26 -5.47 4.71
C TYR A 140 -2.52 -4.42 5.55
N ASP A 141 -2.84 -3.15 5.35
CA ASP A 141 -2.24 -2.03 6.10
C ASP A 141 -2.52 -2.18 7.60
N TYR A 142 -3.77 -2.47 7.96
CA TYR A 142 -4.13 -2.75 9.35
C TYR A 142 -3.36 -3.92 9.95
N CYS A 143 -3.26 -5.04 9.24
CA CYS A 143 -2.52 -6.23 9.67
C CYS A 143 -1.03 -5.92 9.86
N LYS A 144 -0.43 -5.21 8.92
CA LYS A 144 0.97 -4.79 8.97
C LYS A 144 1.25 -3.85 10.16
N GLN A 145 0.39 -2.86 10.38
CA GLN A 145 0.52 -1.91 11.48
C GLN A 145 0.31 -2.59 12.84
N THR A 146 -0.66 -3.47 12.97
CA THR A 146 -0.99 -4.11 14.24
C THR A 146 -0.08 -5.29 14.54
N PHE A 147 -0.18 -6.35 13.74
CA PHE A 147 0.54 -7.60 13.99
C PHE A 147 2.02 -7.51 13.62
N GLY A 148 2.33 -6.85 12.50
CA GLY A 148 3.69 -6.68 12.04
C GLY A 148 4.54 -5.84 12.99
N MET A 149 4.01 -4.73 13.48
CA MET A 149 4.72 -3.89 14.45
C MET A 149 4.85 -4.54 15.82
N MET A 150 3.88 -5.38 16.22
CA MET A 150 3.99 -6.18 17.43
C MET A 150 5.16 -7.16 17.34
N VAL A 151 5.33 -7.83 16.20
CA VAL A 151 6.47 -8.72 15.95
C VAL A 151 7.79 -7.96 15.89
N LEU A 152 7.84 -6.87 15.12
CA LEU A 152 9.09 -6.15 14.86
C LEU A 152 9.54 -5.28 16.03
N LYS A 153 8.61 -4.63 16.72
CA LYS A 153 8.91 -3.60 17.74
C LYS A 153 8.31 -3.89 19.11
N GLY A 154 7.45 -4.90 19.22
CA GLY A 154 6.84 -5.30 20.49
C GLY A 154 5.67 -4.44 20.94
N PHE A 155 5.11 -3.57 20.09
CA PHE A 155 3.96 -2.74 20.42
C PHE A 155 2.95 -2.69 19.28
N ASP A 156 1.71 -2.34 19.62
CA ASP A 156 0.66 -2.11 18.63
C ASP A 156 0.94 -0.82 17.85
N GLY A 157 1.27 -0.98 16.57
CA GLY A 157 1.61 0.15 15.70
C GLY A 157 0.41 1.05 15.40
N MET A 158 -0.79 0.47 15.28
CA MET A 158 -2.01 1.24 14.98
C MET A 158 -2.36 2.19 16.13
N ASP A 159 -2.38 1.71 17.37
CA ASP A 159 -2.67 2.55 18.53
C ASP A 159 -1.63 3.67 18.68
N ARG A 160 -0.36 3.38 18.40
CA ARG A 160 0.72 4.36 18.47
C ARG A 160 0.63 5.41 17.36
N GLU A 161 0.28 5.00 16.13
CA GLU A 161 0.10 5.91 15.00
C GLU A 161 -1.09 6.85 15.22
N ILE A 162 -2.20 6.35 15.78
CA ILE A 162 -3.34 7.17 16.17
C ILE A 162 -2.93 8.23 17.20
N GLN A 163 -2.22 7.84 18.26
CA GLN A 163 -1.76 8.77 19.29
C GLN A 163 -0.80 9.83 18.72
N SER A 164 0.15 9.42 17.88
CA SER A 164 1.07 10.31 17.18
C SER A 164 0.32 11.32 16.31
N THR A 165 -0.68 10.85 15.55
CA THR A 165 -1.49 11.70 14.67
C THR A 165 -2.32 12.71 15.47
N VAL A 166 -2.93 12.29 16.58
CA VAL A 166 -3.64 13.20 17.51
C VAL A 166 -2.69 14.28 18.03
N GLY A 167 -1.49 13.91 18.46
CA GLY A 167 -0.47 14.86 18.88
C GLY A 167 -0.10 15.89 17.82
N LYS A 168 0.07 15.44 16.56
CA LYS A 168 0.35 16.33 15.42
C LYS A 168 -0.83 17.28 15.11
N ILE A 169 -2.07 16.78 15.16
CA ILE A 169 -3.28 17.60 14.96
C ILE A 169 -3.38 18.71 16.02
N VAL A 170 -3.04 18.39 17.27
CA VAL A 170 -3.05 19.37 18.36
C VAL A 170 -1.99 20.44 18.16
N GLN A 171 -0.79 20.08 17.70
CA GLN A 171 0.30 21.03 17.44
C GLN A 171 0.05 21.89 16.19
N LYS A 172 -0.40 21.28 15.12
CA LYS A 172 -0.69 21.94 13.84
C LYS A 172 -1.86 21.27 13.18
N SER A 173 -3.04 21.88 13.31
CA SER A 173 -4.25 21.38 12.65
C SER A 173 -4.06 21.37 11.13
N SER A 174 -4.30 20.21 10.51
CA SER A 174 -4.26 20.01 9.08
C SER A 174 -5.43 19.12 8.67
N ALA A 175 -6.18 19.54 7.65
CA ALA A 175 -7.29 18.74 7.12
C ALA A 175 -6.85 17.32 6.73
N VAL A 176 -5.66 17.18 6.17
CA VAL A 176 -5.09 15.89 5.78
C VAL A 176 -4.87 14.97 6.98
N LEU A 177 -4.34 15.49 8.09
CA LEU A 177 -4.15 14.71 9.32
C LEU A 177 -5.49 14.29 9.94
N VAL A 178 -6.51 15.14 9.85
CA VAL A 178 -7.86 14.82 10.31
C VAL A 178 -8.47 13.69 9.47
N VAL A 179 -8.36 13.75 8.14
CA VAL A 179 -8.81 12.70 7.24
C VAL A 179 -8.06 11.38 7.53
N TYR A 180 -6.74 11.43 7.69
CA TYR A 180 -5.92 10.28 8.05
C TYR A 180 -6.31 9.67 9.40
N PHE A 181 -6.61 10.51 10.39
CA PHE A 181 -7.13 10.07 11.68
C PHE A 181 -8.44 9.29 11.53
N TYR A 182 -9.42 9.81 10.78
CA TYR A 182 -10.68 9.11 10.54
C TYR A 182 -10.50 7.83 9.74
N TYR A 183 -9.58 7.79 8.78
CA TYR A 183 -9.20 6.56 8.08
C TYR A 183 -8.76 5.48 9.06
N MET A 184 -7.88 5.79 10.02
CA MET A 184 -7.47 4.85 11.06
C MET A 184 -8.62 4.46 12.01
N GLN A 185 -9.56 5.39 12.31
CA GLN A 185 -10.74 5.05 13.13
C GLN A 185 -11.69 4.07 12.40
N VAL A 186 -11.85 4.22 11.08
CA VAL A 186 -12.60 3.26 10.26
C VAL A 186 -11.96 1.87 10.32
N GLN A 187 -10.64 1.78 10.21
CA GLN A 187 -9.92 0.50 10.38
C GLN A 187 -10.15 -0.09 11.78
N GLN A 188 -10.03 0.71 12.85
CA GLN A 188 -10.29 0.27 14.22
C GLN A 188 -11.74 -0.22 14.40
N LEU A 189 -12.71 0.45 13.77
CA LEU A 189 -14.11 0.05 13.82
C LEU A 189 -14.32 -1.30 13.13
N ILE A 190 -13.78 -1.47 11.92
CA ILE A 190 -13.96 -2.70 11.12
C ILE A 190 -13.31 -3.89 11.81
N PHE A 191 -12.06 -3.76 12.28
CA PHE A 191 -11.27 -4.90 12.76
C PHE A 191 -11.36 -5.15 14.27
N ARG A 192 -11.76 -4.15 15.07
CA ARG A 192 -11.82 -4.26 16.55
C ARG A 192 -13.14 -3.85 17.14
N GLY A 193 -14.07 -3.34 16.33
CA GLY A 193 -15.32 -2.77 16.84
C GLY A 193 -15.12 -1.55 17.74
N LYS A 194 -13.97 -0.86 17.62
CA LYS A 194 -13.61 0.29 18.45
C LYS A 194 -13.67 1.58 17.64
N TRP A 195 -14.26 2.59 18.26
CA TRP A 195 -14.28 3.94 17.73
C TRP A 195 -13.98 4.92 18.84
N ALA A 196 -13.08 5.85 18.61
CA ALA A 196 -12.79 6.93 19.55
C ALA A 196 -12.75 8.26 18.83
N THR A 197 -13.38 9.26 19.40
CA THR A 197 -13.36 10.62 18.86
C THR A 197 -12.04 11.32 19.14
N LEU A 198 -11.71 12.32 18.33
CA LEU A 198 -10.50 13.12 18.51
C LEU A 198 -10.46 13.78 19.90
N SER A 199 -11.61 14.24 20.41
CA SER A 199 -11.74 14.85 21.73
C SER A 199 -11.46 13.87 22.87
N GLU A 200 -11.96 12.63 22.77
CA GLU A 200 -11.71 11.58 23.77
C GLU A 200 -10.24 11.20 23.85
N LEU A 201 -9.58 11.03 22.71
CA LEU A 201 -8.17 10.66 22.66
C LEU A 201 -7.25 11.80 23.10
N ARG A 202 -7.62 13.05 22.82
CA ARG A 202 -6.91 14.22 23.31
C ARG A 202 -6.93 14.31 24.84
N ASN A 203 -8.04 13.93 25.47
CA ASN A 203 -8.21 14.01 26.93
C ASN A 203 -7.60 12.82 27.68
N LYS A 204 -7.43 11.64 27.00
CA LYS A 204 -6.91 10.42 27.66
C LYS A 204 -5.40 10.43 27.90
N GLY A 205 -4.63 11.37 27.31
CA GLY A 205 -3.18 11.39 27.42
C GLY A 205 -2.50 10.18 26.75
N HIS A 206 -1.17 10.11 26.85
CA HIS A 206 -0.40 8.97 26.34
C HIS A 206 -0.64 7.73 27.21
N VAL A 207 -1.34 6.75 26.68
CA VAL A 207 -1.36 5.41 27.28
C VAL A 207 -0.05 4.72 26.90
N ALA A 208 0.76 4.39 27.88
CA ALA A 208 1.96 3.59 27.68
C ALA A 208 1.53 2.18 27.22
N ASN A 209 1.71 1.88 25.95
CA ASN A 209 1.50 0.53 25.45
C ASN A 209 2.61 -0.37 26.01
N ALA A 210 2.22 -1.49 26.60
CA ALA A 210 3.18 -2.51 27.02
C ALA A 210 4.07 -2.92 25.84
N ILE A 211 5.38 -2.89 26.05
CA ILE A 211 6.35 -3.31 25.02
C ILE A 211 6.72 -4.76 25.35
N LEU A 212 6.46 -5.65 24.39
CA LEU A 212 6.87 -7.05 24.51
C LEU A 212 8.40 -7.15 24.47
N ASP A 213 8.96 -7.97 25.35
CA ASP A 213 10.38 -8.37 25.28
C ASP A 213 10.68 -9.26 24.08
N LEU A 214 11.94 -9.60 23.85
CA LEU A 214 12.36 -10.39 22.69
C LEU A 214 11.72 -11.78 22.67
N ASP A 215 11.66 -12.46 23.82
CA ASP A 215 11.12 -13.82 23.91
C ASP A 215 9.60 -13.83 23.68
N GLN A 216 8.88 -12.84 24.23
CA GLN A 216 7.46 -12.65 24.01
C GLN A 216 7.16 -12.35 22.54
N ARG A 217 8.00 -11.54 21.87
CA ARG A 217 7.87 -11.22 20.44
C ARG A 217 8.07 -12.45 19.55
N GLN A 218 9.05 -13.32 19.88
CA GLN A 218 9.25 -14.58 19.18
C GLN A 218 8.07 -15.54 19.35
N GLN A 219 7.55 -15.66 20.57
CA GLN A 219 6.35 -16.47 20.82
C GLN A 219 5.14 -15.93 20.06
N TYR A 220 4.99 -14.62 20.03
CA TYR A 220 3.93 -13.96 19.27
C TYR A 220 4.09 -14.21 17.76
N PHE A 221 5.30 -14.07 17.21
CA PHE A 221 5.59 -14.35 15.81
C PHE A 221 5.24 -15.78 15.41
N LYS A 222 5.59 -16.78 16.23
CA LYS A 222 5.20 -18.18 15.97
C LYS A 222 3.68 -18.36 15.85
N LYS A 223 2.89 -17.61 16.62
CA LYS A 223 1.42 -17.66 16.58
C LYS A 223 0.84 -16.99 15.34
N VAL A 224 1.44 -15.90 14.88
CA VAL A 224 0.87 -15.09 13.78
C VAL A 224 1.57 -15.29 12.44
N SER A 225 2.65 -16.06 12.36
CA SER A 225 3.47 -16.22 11.15
C SER A 225 2.70 -16.73 9.94
N VAL A 226 1.79 -17.69 10.14
CA VAL A 226 0.93 -18.21 9.07
C VAL A 226 -0.02 -17.13 8.57
N LEU A 227 -0.65 -16.41 9.50
CA LEU A 227 -1.53 -15.28 9.18
C LEU A 227 -0.80 -14.23 8.35
N LEU A 228 0.39 -13.80 8.78
CA LEU A 228 1.19 -12.81 8.07
C LEU A 228 1.58 -13.27 6.66
N LYS A 229 1.96 -14.55 6.48
CA LYS A 229 2.28 -15.13 5.17
C LYS A 229 1.11 -15.18 4.22
N VAL A 230 -0.10 -15.36 4.71
CA VAL A 230 -1.31 -15.32 3.89
C VAL A 230 -1.70 -13.88 3.59
N TRP A 231 -1.72 -13.02 4.59
CA TRP A 231 -2.15 -11.62 4.46
C TRP A 231 -1.23 -10.76 3.60
N ARG A 232 0.05 -11.07 3.48
CA ARG A 232 0.98 -10.32 2.62
C ARG A 232 0.58 -10.32 1.13
N TRP A 233 -0.31 -11.22 0.70
CA TRP A 233 -0.88 -11.25 -0.65
C TRP A 233 -2.06 -10.29 -0.82
N ASN A 234 -2.53 -9.65 0.24
CA ASN A 234 -3.66 -8.71 0.21
C ASN A 234 -3.26 -7.25 -0.08
N GLY A 235 -1.99 -6.97 -0.33
CA GLY A 235 -1.57 -5.64 -0.71
C GLY A 235 -2.12 -5.18 -2.06
N ILE A 236 -1.99 -3.89 -2.33
CA ILE A 236 -2.51 -3.25 -3.54
C ILE A 236 -1.67 -3.58 -4.78
N ASP A 237 -0.37 -3.88 -4.61
CA ASP A 237 0.55 -4.05 -5.74
C ASP A 237 0.30 -5.34 -6.50
N PHE A 238 -0.17 -6.39 -5.83
CA PHE A 238 -0.45 -7.67 -6.49
C PHE A 238 -1.58 -7.58 -7.53
N PRO A 239 -2.78 -7.03 -7.24
CA PRO A 239 -3.81 -6.82 -8.26
C PRO A 239 -3.37 -5.88 -9.40
N LEU A 240 -2.66 -4.80 -9.07
CA LEU A 240 -2.16 -3.86 -10.07
C LEU A 240 -1.13 -4.50 -11.00
N PHE A 241 -0.22 -5.29 -10.46
CA PHE A 241 0.73 -6.07 -11.23
C PHE A 241 0.04 -7.04 -12.21
N LEU A 242 -1.02 -7.73 -11.76
CA LEU A 242 -1.81 -8.58 -12.64
C LEU A 242 -2.50 -7.77 -13.75
N ILE A 243 -3.04 -6.58 -13.44
CA ILE A 243 -3.61 -5.68 -14.45
C ILE A 243 -2.52 -5.22 -15.44
N ALA A 244 -1.32 -4.91 -14.96
CA ALA A 244 -0.19 -4.54 -15.82
C ALA A 244 0.16 -5.69 -16.81
N ILE A 245 0.25 -6.92 -16.32
CA ILE A 245 0.47 -8.10 -17.15
C ILE A 245 -0.64 -8.27 -18.19
N LEU A 246 -1.92 -8.19 -17.77
CA LEU A 246 -3.06 -8.29 -18.67
C LEU A 246 -3.02 -7.21 -19.76
N GLY A 247 -2.60 -5.99 -19.41
CA GLY A 247 -2.36 -4.93 -20.38
C GLY A 247 -1.28 -5.28 -21.38
N VAL A 248 -0.11 -5.75 -20.91
CA VAL A 248 1.04 -6.09 -21.74
C VAL A 248 0.74 -7.25 -22.72
N ILE A 249 0.03 -8.29 -22.26
CA ILE A 249 -0.40 -9.40 -23.14
C ILE A 249 -1.65 -9.05 -23.95
N SER A 250 -2.15 -7.83 -23.80
CA SER A 250 -3.31 -7.29 -24.50
C SER A 250 -4.58 -8.17 -24.38
N MET A 251 -4.80 -8.73 -23.21
CA MET A 251 -5.96 -9.52 -22.84
C MET A 251 -6.82 -8.87 -21.74
N PRO A 252 -7.14 -7.56 -21.81
CA PRO A 252 -8.26 -7.07 -21.02
C PRO A 252 -9.55 -7.72 -21.54
N GLY A 253 -10.63 -7.58 -20.84
CA GLY A 253 -11.89 -8.18 -21.28
C GLY A 253 -12.22 -9.42 -20.43
N GLN A 254 -12.44 -10.58 -20.99
CA GLN A 254 -12.84 -11.78 -20.21
C GLN A 254 -11.87 -12.09 -19.06
N SER A 255 -10.57 -11.78 -19.22
CA SER A 255 -9.56 -11.93 -18.17
C SER A 255 -9.84 -11.06 -16.94
N LEU A 256 -10.50 -9.91 -17.12
CA LEU A 256 -10.93 -9.06 -16.00
C LEU A 256 -12.00 -9.75 -15.13
N ASN A 257 -12.90 -10.52 -15.72
CA ASN A 257 -13.86 -11.31 -14.97
C ASN A 257 -13.15 -12.37 -14.12
N PHE A 258 -12.18 -13.11 -14.69
CA PHE A 258 -11.40 -14.09 -13.94
C PHE A 258 -10.59 -13.43 -12.82
N LEU A 259 -10.01 -12.26 -13.08
CA LEU A 259 -9.30 -11.50 -12.07
C LEU A 259 -10.25 -11.05 -10.94
N ALA A 260 -11.44 -10.55 -11.26
CA ALA A 260 -12.44 -10.17 -10.29
C ALA A 260 -12.84 -11.34 -9.36
N TYR A 261 -13.12 -12.51 -9.94
CA TYR A 261 -13.40 -13.72 -9.18
C TYR A 261 -12.22 -14.13 -8.30
N GLY A 262 -11.01 -14.14 -8.86
CA GLY A 262 -9.79 -14.50 -8.13
C GLY A 262 -9.52 -13.59 -6.93
N ILE A 263 -9.62 -12.28 -7.11
CA ILE A 263 -9.42 -11.27 -6.06
C ILE A 263 -10.48 -11.41 -4.97
N THR A 264 -11.76 -11.59 -5.36
CA THR A 264 -12.86 -11.76 -4.41
C THR A 264 -12.70 -13.03 -3.59
N LEU A 265 -12.44 -14.16 -4.24
CA LEU A 265 -12.24 -15.44 -3.55
C LEU A 265 -11.04 -15.36 -2.60
N GLN A 266 -9.92 -14.81 -3.06
CA GLN A 266 -8.74 -14.67 -2.20
C GLN A 266 -9.06 -13.83 -0.96
N PHE A 267 -9.79 -12.72 -1.09
CA PHE A 267 -10.16 -11.89 0.05
C PHE A 267 -11.09 -12.61 1.04
N LEU A 268 -12.04 -13.41 0.54
CA LEU A 268 -12.98 -14.16 1.39
C LEU A 268 -12.32 -15.32 2.14
N PHE A 269 -11.19 -15.85 1.64
CA PHE A 269 -10.45 -16.95 2.25
C PHE A 269 -9.25 -16.49 3.09
N THR A 270 -8.97 -15.20 3.17
CA THR A 270 -7.89 -14.61 3.98
C THR A 270 -8.41 -13.80 5.13
#